data_bd72f558ec5a53c04f8d0f674e36d098
#
_entry.id   bd72f558ec5a53c04f8d0f674e36d098
#
_cell.length_a   1.000
_cell.length_b   1.000
_cell.length_c   1.000
_cell.angle_alpha   90.00
_cell.angle_beta   90.00
_cell.angle_gamma   90.00
#
_symmetry.space_group_name_H-M   'P 1'
#
loop_
_entity.id
_entity.type
_entity.pdbx_description
1 polymer ?
#
loop_
_entity_poly.entity_id
_entity_poly.type
_entity_poly.pdbx_seq_one_letter_code
_entity_poly.pdbx_strand_id
1 'polypeptide(L)'
;AYKPGGYEYKEKGGVVVMEAERFAECTQGNKTEWTVIPDLGRTLSGLSLMPYTQPVTGASLTYRMKLNSEMKNIRVRLILDSTLPFIKGGHSYAISLDGGKEQIVNYNSEMTWANCYTKMYPAGAARLIESVVDFSNVNLKEGIHALIIRPLSPAIVLHKIIIDCGSDEVSRLNLQESPYRKVTH
;
A
#
# COMPACT_ATOMS: atom_id res chain seq x y z
N ALA A 1 -19.47 -5.91 13.83
CA ALA A 1 -18.84 -5.10 12.77
C ALA A 1 -17.38 -4.86 13.15
N TYR A 2 -16.48 -5.27 12.29
CA TYR A 2 -15.05 -5.01 12.43
C TYR A 2 -14.83 -3.48 12.41
N LYS A 3 -14.31 -2.92 13.51
CA LYS A 3 -13.86 -1.53 13.55
C LYS A 3 -12.33 -1.54 13.49
N PRO A 4 -11.77 -1.56 12.31
CA PRO A 4 -10.34 -1.44 12.16
C PRO A 4 -9.93 0.02 12.37
N GLY A 5 -8.71 0.22 12.81
CA GLY A 5 -8.14 1.55 12.97
C GLY A 5 -7.36 1.70 14.26
N GLY A 6 -6.64 2.81 14.37
CA GLY A 6 -5.83 3.15 15.53
C GLY A 6 -4.49 2.41 15.60
N TYR A 7 -4.01 1.79 14.52
CA TYR A 7 -2.70 1.15 14.53
C TYR A 7 -1.57 2.14 14.25
N GLU A 8 -0.50 2.04 15.02
CA GLU A 8 0.74 2.80 14.84
C GLU A 8 1.91 1.80 14.84
N TYR A 9 2.66 1.79 13.75
CA TYR A 9 3.83 0.94 13.57
C TYR A 9 5.10 1.60 14.12
N LYS A 10 6.08 0.78 14.49
CA LYS A 10 7.39 1.24 14.92
C LYS A 10 8.46 0.78 13.93
N GLU A 11 9.31 1.70 13.52
CA GLU A 11 10.47 1.40 12.68
C GLU A 11 11.39 0.40 13.39
N LYS A 12 11.96 -0.51 12.60
CA LYS A 12 12.96 -1.48 13.05
C LYS A 12 14.06 -1.63 11.98
N GLY A 13 15.26 -1.18 12.31
CA GLY A 13 16.42 -1.33 11.43
C GLY A 13 16.33 -0.55 10.11
N GLY A 14 15.71 0.65 10.13
CA GLY A 14 15.55 1.48 8.94
C GLY A 14 14.43 1.03 8.00
N VAL A 15 13.54 0.12 8.47
CA VAL A 15 12.43 -0.41 7.69
C VAL A 15 11.14 -0.35 8.49
N VAL A 16 10.02 -0.06 7.83
CA VAL A 16 8.68 -0.19 8.39
C VAL A 16 7.87 -1.10 7.47
N VAL A 17 7.37 -2.21 8.01
CA VAL A 17 6.53 -3.19 7.30
C VAL A 17 5.15 -3.19 7.92
N MET A 18 4.13 -2.90 7.13
CA MET A 18 2.75 -2.73 7.58
C MET A 18 1.82 -3.65 6.81
N GLU A 19 0.95 -4.37 7.52
CA GLU A 19 -0.13 -5.14 6.90
C GLU A 19 -1.29 -4.21 6.55
N ALA A 20 -1.89 -4.41 5.37
CA ALA A 20 -2.90 -3.50 4.85
C ALA A 20 -4.11 -3.33 5.76
N GLU A 21 -4.56 -4.39 6.41
CA GLU A 21 -5.73 -4.34 7.29
C GLU A 21 -5.51 -3.60 8.62
N ARG A 22 -4.24 -3.32 8.98
CA ARG A 22 -3.88 -2.61 10.22
C ARG A 22 -3.54 -1.16 9.98
N PHE A 23 -4.46 -0.43 9.41
CA PHE A 23 -4.34 1.01 9.19
C PHE A 23 -4.64 1.83 10.48
N ALA A 24 -4.23 3.08 10.48
CA ALA A 24 -4.56 4.02 11.55
C ALA A 24 -5.97 4.56 11.39
N GLU A 25 -6.29 5.04 10.20
CA GLU A 25 -7.59 5.63 9.85
C GLU A 25 -8.00 5.23 8.45
N CYS A 26 -9.30 5.18 8.19
CA CYS A 26 -9.83 5.05 6.83
C CYS A 26 -11.01 5.99 6.62
N THR A 27 -11.12 6.49 5.40
CA THR A 27 -12.33 7.14 4.90
C THR A 27 -12.97 6.21 3.87
N GLN A 28 -14.25 5.95 4.03
CA GLN A 28 -15.02 5.15 3.08
C GLN A 28 -15.26 5.93 1.80
N GLY A 29 -15.48 5.22 0.70
CA GLY A 29 -15.87 5.85 -0.56
C GLY A 29 -17.37 6.19 -0.60
N ASN A 30 -17.76 6.93 -1.63
CA ASN A 30 -19.17 7.19 -1.91
C ASN A 30 -19.81 5.90 -2.46
N LYS A 31 -20.55 5.17 -1.66
CA LYS A 31 -21.16 3.85 -1.94
C LYS A 31 -20.14 2.68 -2.00
N THR A 32 -18.95 2.85 -1.45
CA THR A 32 -17.98 1.78 -1.30
C THR A 32 -17.42 1.75 0.11
N GLU A 33 -17.09 0.55 0.60
CA GLU A 33 -16.54 0.34 1.94
C GLU A 33 -15.25 -0.46 1.88
N TRP A 34 -14.30 -0.12 2.75
CA TRP A 34 -13.09 -0.92 2.93
C TRP A 34 -13.44 -2.27 3.53
N THR A 35 -13.08 -3.31 2.82
CA THR A 35 -13.39 -4.69 3.15
C THR A 35 -12.11 -5.50 3.25
N VAL A 36 -11.95 -6.23 4.35
CA VAL A 36 -10.88 -7.21 4.53
C VAL A 36 -11.28 -8.49 3.81
N ILE A 37 -10.40 -8.97 2.93
CA ILE A 37 -10.55 -10.22 2.20
C ILE A 37 -9.62 -11.25 2.87
N PRO A 38 -10.18 -12.18 3.68
CA PRO A 38 -9.38 -13.13 4.45
C PRO A 38 -8.59 -14.06 3.51
N ASP A 39 -7.43 -14.50 3.98
CA ASP A 39 -6.60 -15.54 3.36
C ASP A 39 -6.18 -15.23 1.90
N LEU A 40 -6.30 -13.99 1.46
CA LEU A 40 -5.87 -13.58 0.12
C LEU A 40 -4.39 -13.21 0.08
N GLY A 41 -3.84 -12.68 1.18
CA GLY A 41 -2.44 -12.29 1.28
C GLY A 41 -1.49 -13.45 1.56
N ARG A 42 -0.19 -13.23 1.36
CA ARG A 42 0.86 -14.22 1.73
C ARG A 42 1.05 -14.35 3.24
N THR A 43 0.81 -13.29 3.97
CA THR A 43 1.05 -13.22 5.43
C THR A 43 -0.21 -13.02 6.23
N LEU A 44 -1.20 -12.34 5.67
CA LEU A 44 -2.45 -12.07 6.36
C LEU A 44 -3.62 -12.00 5.36
N SER A 45 -4.18 -10.84 5.10
CA SER A 45 -5.36 -10.60 4.28
C SER A 45 -5.11 -9.52 3.23
N GLY A 46 -5.98 -9.46 2.23
CA GLY A 46 -6.08 -8.31 1.33
C GLY A 46 -7.07 -7.28 1.86
N LEU A 47 -6.87 -6.01 1.55
CA LEU A 47 -7.78 -4.91 1.84
C LEU A 47 -8.18 -4.23 0.54
N SER A 48 -9.47 -4.09 0.29
CA SER A 48 -9.99 -3.47 -0.93
C SER A 48 -11.30 -2.73 -0.69
N LEU A 49 -11.62 -1.78 -1.57
CA LEU A 49 -12.93 -1.14 -1.59
C LEU A 49 -13.94 -1.99 -2.35
N MET A 50 -15.08 -2.24 -1.74
CA MET A 50 -16.18 -3.03 -2.31
C MET A 50 -17.48 -2.22 -2.34
N PRO A 51 -18.38 -2.42 -3.32
CA PRO A 51 -18.24 -3.30 -4.48
C PRO A 51 -17.43 -2.64 -5.61
N TYR A 52 -16.77 -3.44 -6.44
CA TYR A 52 -15.93 -2.96 -7.55
C TYR A 52 -16.69 -2.26 -8.68
N THR A 53 -18.00 -2.35 -8.68
CA THR A 53 -18.89 -1.71 -9.66
C THR A 53 -19.18 -0.23 -9.35
N GLN A 54 -18.72 0.27 -8.22
CA GLN A 54 -18.97 1.64 -7.77
C GLN A 54 -17.67 2.48 -7.83
N PRO A 55 -17.81 3.81 -8.02
CA PRO A 55 -16.68 4.73 -7.95
C PRO A 55 -15.99 4.70 -6.58
N VAL A 56 -14.67 4.85 -6.57
CA VAL A 56 -13.84 4.87 -5.36
C VAL A 56 -13.63 6.28 -4.77
N THR A 57 -14.37 7.26 -5.27
CA THR A 57 -14.22 8.67 -4.92
C THR A 57 -14.38 8.91 -3.41
N GLY A 58 -13.45 9.67 -2.84
CA GLY A 58 -13.45 10.08 -1.43
C GLY A 58 -12.81 9.07 -0.47
N ALA A 59 -12.51 7.86 -0.94
CA ALA A 59 -11.89 6.86 -0.08
C ALA A 59 -10.39 7.13 0.17
N SER A 60 -9.93 6.81 1.37
CA SER A 60 -8.52 6.86 1.72
C SER A 60 -8.17 5.89 2.85
N LEU A 61 -6.90 5.53 2.92
CA LEU A 61 -6.26 4.82 4.03
C LEU A 61 -5.12 5.67 4.57
N THR A 62 -5.01 5.76 5.88
CA THR A 62 -3.90 6.40 6.56
C THR A 62 -3.17 5.38 7.42
N TYR A 63 -1.87 5.26 7.23
CA TYR A 63 -0.98 4.42 8.03
C TYR A 63 -0.06 5.32 8.84
N ARG A 64 0.02 5.06 10.16
CA ARG A 64 0.93 5.79 11.06
C ARG A 64 2.15 4.96 11.38
N MET A 65 3.29 5.61 11.37
CA MET A 65 4.56 5.02 11.73
C MET A 65 5.37 5.94 12.64
N LYS A 66 6.02 5.35 13.63
CA LYS A 66 6.98 6.04 14.49
C LYS A 66 8.39 5.67 14.08
N LEU A 67 9.16 6.65 13.62
CA LEU A 67 10.57 6.51 13.29
C LEU A 67 11.43 6.75 14.52
N ASN A 68 12.46 5.93 14.71
CA ASN A 68 13.43 6.08 15.80
C ASN A 68 14.62 6.96 15.41
N SER A 69 14.78 7.25 14.13
CA SER A 69 15.84 8.07 13.57
C SER A 69 15.39 8.71 12.25
N GLU A 70 16.15 9.66 11.75
CA GLU A 70 15.91 10.25 10.45
C GLU A 70 16.02 9.21 9.33
N MET A 71 15.04 9.18 8.42
CA MET A 71 15.07 8.36 7.21
C MET A 71 15.19 9.24 5.97
N LYS A 72 16.17 8.92 5.11
CA LYS A 72 16.45 9.58 3.83
C LYS A 72 16.34 8.59 2.69
N ASN A 73 16.22 9.10 1.46
CA ASN A 73 16.09 8.26 0.24
C ASN A 73 14.95 7.24 0.36
N ILE A 74 13.82 7.72 0.81
CA ILE A 74 12.69 6.86 1.17
C ILE A 74 12.08 6.25 -0.09
N ARG A 75 11.86 4.94 -0.05
CA ARG A 75 11.04 4.19 -1.01
C ARG A 75 9.86 3.57 -0.30
N VAL A 76 8.70 3.72 -0.90
CA VAL A 76 7.47 3.06 -0.45
C VAL A 76 7.11 1.99 -1.46
N ARG A 77 6.95 0.77 -0.99
CA ARG A 77 6.57 -0.39 -1.81
C ARG A 77 5.20 -0.85 -1.39
N LEU A 78 4.26 -0.86 -2.32
CA LEU A 78 2.95 -1.45 -2.12
C LEU A 78 2.95 -2.86 -2.74
N ILE A 79 2.61 -3.84 -1.94
CA ILE A 79 2.37 -5.20 -2.42
C ILE A 79 0.88 -5.31 -2.68
N LEU A 80 0.54 -5.49 -3.94
CA LEU A 80 -0.82 -5.51 -4.47
C LEU A 80 -1.15 -6.88 -5.06
N ASP A 81 -2.42 -7.22 -5.11
CA ASP A 81 -2.86 -8.39 -5.89
C ASP A 81 -2.64 -8.17 -7.38
N SER A 82 -2.39 -9.26 -8.11
CA SER A 82 -2.16 -9.23 -9.55
C SER A 82 -3.47 -9.03 -10.33
N THR A 83 -4.10 -7.89 -10.14
CA THR A 83 -5.28 -7.51 -10.91
C THR A 83 -4.90 -7.21 -12.35
N LEU A 84 -5.49 -7.96 -13.30
CA LEU A 84 -5.35 -7.63 -14.71
C LEU A 84 -6.04 -6.31 -15.03
N PRO A 85 -5.49 -5.47 -15.93
CA PRO A 85 -6.10 -4.20 -16.28
C PRO A 85 -7.38 -4.42 -17.09
N PHE A 86 -8.53 -4.26 -16.46
CA PHE A 86 -9.85 -4.25 -17.12
C PHE A 86 -10.35 -2.83 -17.39
N ILE A 87 -9.62 -1.81 -16.91
CA ILE A 87 -9.87 -0.40 -17.16
C ILE A 87 -8.88 0.08 -18.21
N LYS A 88 -9.36 0.83 -19.21
CA LYS A 88 -8.49 1.45 -20.20
C LYS A 88 -7.45 2.34 -19.52
N GLY A 89 -6.18 2.05 -19.76
CA GLY A 89 -5.06 2.77 -19.14
C GLY A 89 -4.59 2.18 -17.81
N GLY A 90 -5.16 1.07 -17.32
CA GLY A 90 -4.75 0.40 -16.09
C GLY A 90 -5.32 1.00 -14.81
N HIS A 91 -4.88 0.49 -13.67
CA HIS A 91 -5.33 0.89 -12.35
C HIS A 91 -4.35 1.82 -11.67
N SER A 92 -4.87 2.83 -11.00
CA SER A 92 -4.06 3.89 -10.37
C SER A 92 -4.48 4.17 -8.94
N TYR A 93 -3.52 4.62 -8.16
CA TYR A 93 -3.71 5.17 -6.82
C TYR A 93 -2.88 6.45 -6.66
N ALA A 94 -3.27 7.28 -5.70
CA ALA A 94 -2.50 8.42 -5.25
C ALA A 94 -1.89 8.11 -3.88
N ILE A 95 -0.67 8.58 -3.64
CA ILE A 95 0.06 8.33 -2.40
C ILE A 95 0.81 9.59 -1.97
N SER A 96 0.81 9.88 -0.66
CA SER A 96 1.56 11.00 -0.09
C SER A 96 2.10 10.67 1.31
N LEU A 97 3.16 11.35 1.71
CA LEU A 97 3.74 11.34 3.05
C LEU A 97 3.44 12.65 3.75
N ASP A 98 2.97 12.59 5.00
CA ASP A 98 2.65 13.72 5.89
C ASP A 98 1.77 14.81 5.24
N GLY A 99 0.86 14.41 4.36
CA GLY A 99 0.01 15.35 3.62
C GLY A 99 0.77 16.22 2.61
N GLY A 100 2.00 15.85 2.27
CA GLY A 100 2.78 16.48 1.22
C GLY A 100 2.21 16.25 -0.19
N LYS A 101 3.00 16.57 -1.21
CA LYS A 101 2.57 16.40 -2.61
C LYS A 101 2.21 14.95 -2.90
N GLU A 102 1.01 14.72 -3.40
CA GLU A 102 0.57 13.41 -3.90
C GLU A 102 1.34 13.02 -5.17
N GLN A 103 1.70 11.75 -5.23
CA GLN A 103 2.16 11.09 -6.43
C GLN A 103 1.05 10.16 -6.96
N ILE A 104 0.74 10.26 -8.23
CA ILE A 104 -0.21 9.36 -8.90
C ILE A 104 0.58 8.24 -9.56
N VAL A 105 0.25 7.01 -9.23
CA VAL A 105 0.94 5.81 -9.69
C VAL A 105 -0.04 4.90 -10.41
N ASN A 106 0.29 4.55 -11.65
CA ASN A 106 -0.37 3.47 -12.37
C ASN A 106 0.52 2.23 -12.28
N TYR A 107 -0.01 1.13 -11.72
CA TYR A 107 0.84 -0.03 -11.41
C TYR A 107 0.70 -1.21 -12.38
N ASN A 108 -0.24 -1.16 -13.32
CA ASN A 108 -0.46 -2.28 -14.24
C ASN A 108 -0.79 -1.89 -15.69
N SER A 109 -0.59 -0.63 -16.10
CA SER A 109 -0.81 -0.18 -17.49
C SER A 109 0.05 -0.92 -18.52
N GLU A 110 1.22 -1.43 -18.09
CA GLU A 110 2.13 -2.20 -18.94
C GLU A 110 1.75 -3.68 -19.11
N MET A 111 0.73 -4.16 -18.37
CA MET A 111 0.24 -5.53 -18.46
C MET A 111 -0.67 -5.70 -19.69
N THR A 112 -0.10 -5.74 -20.86
CA THR A 112 -0.80 -5.88 -22.14
C THR A 112 -0.47 -7.21 -22.80
N TRP A 113 -1.24 -7.61 -23.82
CA TRP A 113 -0.90 -8.79 -24.63
C TRP A 113 0.48 -8.71 -25.29
N ALA A 114 0.92 -7.51 -25.67
CA ALA A 114 2.27 -7.31 -26.22
C ALA A 114 3.37 -7.63 -25.18
N ASN A 115 3.09 -7.44 -23.89
CA ASN A 115 4.00 -7.68 -22.79
C ASN A 115 3.61 -8.92 -21.94
N CYS A 116 2.78 -9.84 -22.47
CA CYS A 116 2.22 -10.92 -21.69
C CYS A 116 3.29 -11.81 -21.05
N TYR A 117 4.34 -12.17 -21.75
CA TYR A 117 5.40 -13.04 -21.21
C TYR A 117 6.32 -12.36 -20.21
N THR A 118 6.52 -11.05 -20.32
CA THR A 118 7.48 -10.29 -19.48
C THR A 118 6.82 -9.59 -18.29
N LYS A 119 5.54 -9.29 -18.37
CA LYS A 119 4.80 -8.54 -17.32
C LYS A 119 3.60 -9.29 -16.78
N MET A 120 2.69 -9.74 -17.66
CA MET A 120 1.40 -10.30 -17.25
C MET A 120 1.53 -11.70 -16.62
N TYR A 121 2.23 -12.63 -17.29
CA TYR A 121 2.40 -13.99 -16.75
C TYR A 121 3.23 -14.04 -15.47
N PRO A 122 4.37 -13.32 -15.34
CA PRO A 122 5.10 -13.30 -14.09
C PRO A 122 4.29 -12.77 -12.91
N ALA A 123 3.51 -11.70 -13.11
CA ALA A 123 2.62 -11.16 -12.08
C ALA A 123 1.50 -12.15 -11.71
N GLY A 124 0.89 -12.80 -12.71
CA GLY A 124 -0.12 -13.82 -12.52
C GLY A 124 0.42 -15.06 -11.78
N ALA A 125 1.62 -15.52 -12.12
CA ALA A 125 2.28 -16.64 -11.46
C ALA A 125 2.65 -16.30 -10.01
N ALA A 126 3.17 -15.10 -9.76
CA ALA A 126 3.49 -14.61 -8.43
C ALA A 126 2.24 -14.27 -7.60
N ARG A 127 1.11 -14.05 -8.25
CA ARG A 127 -0.15 -13.52 -7.68
C ARG A 127 0.02 -12.17 -6.97
N LEU A 128 1.11 -11.48 -7.22
CA LEU A 128 1.44 -10.21 -6.57
C LEU A 128 2.12 -9.26 -7.56
N ILE A 129 1.87 -7.97 -7.35
CA ILE A 129 2.55 -6.87 -8.02
C ILE A 129 3.23 -6.03 -6.93
N GLU A 130 4.52 -5.75 -7.10
CA GLU A 130 5.23 -4.76 -6.30
C GLU A 130 5.22 -3.42 -7.02
N SER A 131 4.54 -2.43 -6.44
CA SER A 131 4.54 -1.06 -6.94
C SER A 131 5.46 -0.21 -6.07
N VAL A 132 6.53 0.33 -6.67
CA VAL A 132 7.56 1.11 -5.97
C VAL A 132 7.35 2.58 -6.24
N VAL A 133 7.29 3.37 -5.16
CA VAL A 133 7.16 4.83 -5.22
C VAL A 133 8.38 5.46 -4.58
N ASP A 134 9.04 6.33 -5.33
CA ASP A 134 10.24 7.04 -4.88
C ASP A 134 9.87 8.34 -4.18
N PHE A 135 10.30 8.46 -2.93
CA PHE A 135 10.25 9.67 -2.10
C PHE A 135 11.65 10.12 -1.70
N SER A 136 12.66 9.90 -2.54
CA SER A 136 14.07 10.24 -2.26
C SER A 136 14.30 11.72 -1.94
N ASN A 137 13.42 12.62 -2.39
CA ASN A 137 13.46 14.04 -2.08
C ASN A 137 12.80 14.42 -0.74
N VAL A 138 12.24 13.44 -0.02
CA VAL A 138 11.57 13.62 1.27
C VAL A 138 12.46 13.04 2.36
N ASN A 139 12.77 13.85 3.37
CA ASN A 139 13.46 13.41 4.57
C ASN A 139 12.45 13.38 5.72
N LEU A 140 12.26 12.22 6.31
CA LEU A 140 11.45 12.06 7.52
C LEU A 140 12.37 12.06 8.73
N LYS A 141 12.14 12.99 9.66
CA LYS A 141 12.90 13.09 10.91
C LYS A 141 12.43 11.99 11.88
N GLU A 142 13.12 11.87 13.01
CA GLU A 142 12.60 11.09 14.14
C GLU A 142 11.22 11.61 14.56
N GLY A 143 10.27 10.70 14.78
CA GLY A 143 8.91 11.07 15.19
C GLY A 143 7.81 10.25 14.53
N ILE A 144 6.58 10.76 14.61
CA ILE A 144 5.39 10.12 14.04
C ILE A 144 5.12 10.73 12.66
N HIS A 145 4.93 9.83 11.69
CA HIS A 145 4.64 10.17 10.31
C HIS A 145 3.40 9.43 9.80
N ALA A 146 2.80 9.96 8.75
CA ALA A 146 1.61 9.40 8.13
C ALA A 146 1.83 9.14 6.64
N LEU A 147 1.50 7.93 6.20
CA LEU A 147 1.37 7.59 4.79
C LEU A 147 -0.11 7.56 4.43
N ILE A 148 -0.50 8.29 3.39
CA ILE A 148 -1.88 8.36 2.91
C ILE A 148 -1.95 7.72 1.53
N ILE A 149 -2.87 6.76 1.35
CA ILE A 149 -3.13 6.08 0.08
C ILE A 149 -4.57 6.32 -0.31
N ARG A 150 -4.81 6.82 -1.53
CA ARG A 150 -6.14 7.01 -2.10
C ARG A 150 -6.26 6.19 -3.38
N PRO A 151 -7.19 5.23 -3.47
CA PRO A 151 -7.45 4.55 -4.72
C PRO A 151 -8.08 5.52 -5.72
N LEU A 152 -7.65 5.46 -6.96
CA LEU A 152 -8.21 6.22 -8.09
C LEU A 152 -8.99 5.31 -9.05
N SER A 153 -8.84 4.01 -8.88
CA SER A 153 -9.51 2.96 -9.66
C SER A 153 -10.11 1.91 -8.74
N PRO A 154 -11.20 1.24 -9.11
CA PRO A 154 -11.73 0.10 -8.36
C PRO A 154 -10.81 -1.12 -8.45
N ALA A 155 -11.08 -2.13 -7.64
CA ALA A 155 -10.40 -3.43 -7.62
C ALA A 155 -8.90 -3.37 -7.31
N ILE A 156 -8.45 -2.36 -6.59
CA ILE A 156 -7.12 -2.32 -5.99
C ILE A 156 -7.18 -3.12 -4.69
N VAL A 157 -6.41 -4.20 -4.63
CA VAL A 157 -6.30 -5.04 -3.42
C VAL A 157 -4.90 -4.87 -2.84
N LEU A 158 -4.82 -4.24 -1.69
CA LEU A 158 -3.58 -3.98 -0.98
C LEU A 158 -3.32 -5.09 0.05
N HIS A 159 -2.11 -5.64 0.04
CA HIS A 159 -1.69 -6.67 0.99
C HIS A 159 -0.75 -6.11 2.06
N LYS A 160 0.30 -5.42 1.63
CA LYS A 160 1.39 -4.99 2.50
C LYS A 160 2.02 -3.70 2.00
N ILE A 161 2.52 -2.91 2.93
CA ILE A 161 3.28 -1.69 2.65
C ILE A 161 4.66 -1.85 3.29
N ILE A 162 5.72 -1.54 2.54
CA ILE A 162 7.08 -1.56 3.01
C ILE A 162 7.69 -0.19 2.75
N ILE A 163 8.23 0.43 3.80
CA ILE A 163 8.95 1.70 3.70
C ILE A 163 10.40 1.44 4.07
N ASP A 164 11.32 1.73 3.17
CA ASP A 164 12.75 1.53 3.35
C ASP A 164 13.57 2.76 2.87
N CYS A 165 14.86 2.78 3.18
CA CYS A 165 15.80 3.82 2.75
C CYS A 165 16.49 3.49 1.43
N GLY A 166 15.89 2.66 0.58
CA GLY A 166 16.43 2.31 -0.72
C GLY A 166 17.59 1.31 -0.71
N SER A 167 17.83 0.61 0.39
CA SER A 167 18.80 -0.48 0.42
C SER A 167 18.30 -1.69 -0.38
N ASP A 168 19.07 -2.13 -1.36
CA ASP A 168 18.69 -3.26 -2.22
C ASP A 168 18.84 -4.65 -1.53
N GLU A 169 19.40 -4.68 -0.32
CA GLU A 169 19.76 -5.91 0.39
C GLU A 169 18.62 -6.60 1.13
N VAL A 170 17.45 -5.98 1.22
CA VAL A 170 16.35 -6.57 1.97
C VAL A 170 15.54 -7.49 1.06
N SER A 171 15.58 -8.79 1.33
CA SER A 171 14.67 -9.77 0.71
C SER A 171 13.22 -9.43 1.07
N ARG A 172 12.52 -8.76 0.16
CA ARG A 172 11.27 -8.02 0.37
C ARG A 172 10.04 -8.90 0.59
N LEU A 173 10.08 -10.13 0.12
CA LEU A 173 8.92 -11.03 0.13
C LEU A 173 8.67 -11.71 1.48
N ASN A 174 9.69 -11.77 2.35
CA ASN A 174 9.63 -12.47 3.64
C ASN A 174 9.81 -11.52 4.84
N LEU A 175 9.68 -10.20 4.64
CA LEU A 175 9.79 -9.25 5.74
C LEU A 175 8.63 -9.47 6.73
N GLN A 176 9.00 -9.71 7.97
CA GLN A 176 8.03 -9.76 9.06
C GLN A 176 7.44 -8.37 9.30
N GLU A 177 6.18 -8.35 9.68
CA GLU A 177 5.49 -7.14 10.09
C GLU A 177 6.27 -6.43 11.21
N SER A 178 6.38 -5.10 11.08
CA SER A 178 7.01 -4.26 12.11
C SER A 178 6.20 -4.28 13.41
N PRO A 179 6.83 -4.08 14.58
CA PRO A 179 6.10 -3.93 15.81
C PRO A 179 5.06 -2.81 15.70
N TYR A 180 3.89 -3.05 16.25
CA TYR A 180 2.79 -2.08 16.25
C TYR A 180 2.09 -2.02 17.59
N ARG A 181 1.37 -0.95 17.82
CA ARG A 181 0.44 -0.79 18.96
C ARG A 181 -0.89 -0.26 18.46
N LYS A 182 -1.94 -0.54 19.20
CA LYS A 182 -3.24 0.08 18.97
C LYS A 182 -3.33 1.33 19.83
N VAL A 183 -3.49 2.49 19.21
CA VAL A 183 -3.69 3.77 19.89
C VAL A 183 -5.20 3.97 19.98
N THR A 184 -5.74 3.86 21.19
CA THR A 184 -7.14 4.22 21.48
C THR A 184 -7.21 5.73 21.69
N HIS A 185 -7.99 6.40 20.88
CA HIS A 185 -8.38 7.80 21.08
C HIS A 185 -9.68 7.88 21.85
#